data_17085a9d013c3818b140acc15fb426fc
#
_entry.id   17085a9d013c3818b140acc15fb426fc
#
_cell.length_a   1.000
_cell.length_b   1.000
_cell.length_c   1.000
_cell.angle_alpha   90.00
_cell.angle_beta   90.00
_cell.angle_gamma   90.00
#
_symmetry.space_group_name_H-M   'P 1'
#
loop_
_entity.id
_entity.type
_entity.pdbx_description
1 polymer ?
#
loop_
_entity_poly.entity_id
_entity_poly.type
_entity_poly.pdbx_seq_one_letter_code
_entity_poly.pdbx_strand_id
1 'polypeptide(L)'
;LLTGIALGAVSVLPFVVWRHKRDKARTEEARKRAQASERMAEIGNMTSGLAHEIKNPLSTIGLNAQLLAEDIEELEAPESDKVKITKRLGSLSREVERLRGILDDFLQFAGRMKLHKEDVDLRVVLGELEDFYHPQCDSEDVVLRMQLPDHPVTAHVDASLLKQAILNLLINATHAIQESTTKELMIRLECDANEARIHIIDTGKGIEEERINEIFHPYVSSKRGGTGLGLPTTMRIAQEHGGHITVNSTVGQGSDFIVCVPLQA
;
A
#
# COMPACT_ATOMS: atom_id res chain seq x y z
N LEU A 1 -2.23 20.59 -59.65
CA LEU A 1 -1.74 21.08 -58.34
C LEU A 1 -2.82 21.14 -57.27
N LEU A 2 -4.12 21.31 -57.59
CA LEU A 2 -5.24 21.39 -56.62
C LEU A 2 -5.71 20.01 -56.13
N THR A 3 -5.46 18.91 -56.82
CA THR A 3 -5.86 17.55 -56.41
C THR A 3 -4.94 16.91 -55.35
N GLY A 4 -3.70 17.35 -55.24
CA GLY A 4 -2.73 16.82 -54.26
C GLY A 4 -2.94 17.36 -52.84
N ILE A 5 -3.51 18.56 -52.70
CA ILE A 5 -3.74 19.21 -51.40
C ILE A 5 -4.98 18.60 -50.67
N ALA A 6 -5.98 18.17 -51.44
CA ALA A 6 -7.18 17.56 -50.87
C ALA A 6 -6.95 16.15 -50.30
N LEU A 7 -6.04 15.35 -50.86
CA LEU A 7 -5.71 14.00 -50.40
C LEU A 7 -4.88 14.02 -49.09
N GLY A 8 -4.03 15.03 -48.88
CA GLY A 8 -3.25 15.21 -47.63
C GLY A 8 -4.10 15.60 -46.43
N ALA A 9 -5.15 16.41 -46.66
CA ALA A 9 -6.04 16.87 -45.59
C ALA A 9 -6.95 15.74 -45.04
N VAL A 10 -7.36 14.79 -45.89
CA VAL A 10 -8.25 13.68 -45.49
C VAL A 10 -7.53 12.66 -44.58
N SER A 11 -6.21 12.50 -44.74
CA SER A 11 -5.43 11.54 -43.91
C SER A 11 -4.99 12.10 -42.55
N VAL A 12 -4.90 13.42 -42.40
CA VAL A 12 -4.44 14.06 -41.15
C VAL A 12 -5.62 14.35 -40.18
N LEU A 13 -6.81 14.62 -40.70
CA LEU A 13 -7.97 14.98 -39.91
C LEU A 13 -8.39 13.91 -38.86
N PRO A 14 -8.47 12.61 -39.18
CA PRO A 14 -8.79 11.58 -38.20
C PRO A 14 -7.73 11.45 -37.11
N PHE A 15 -6.44 11.65 -37.44
CA PHE A 15 -5.35 11.60 -36.46
C PHE A 15 -5.40 12.80 -35.50
N VAL A 16 -5.67 14.01 -35.99
CA VAL A 16 -5.82 15.20 -35.13
C VAL A 16 -7.05 15.09 -34.24
N VAL A 17 -8.18 14.59 -34.75
CA VAL A 17 -9.39 14.36 -33.93
C VAL A 17 -9.18 13.27 -32.91
N TRP A 18 -8.51 12.18 -33.23
CA TRP A 18 -8.16 11.10 -32.31
C TRP A 18 -7.22 11.60 -31.20
N ARG A 19 -6.17 12.35 -31.53
CA ARG A 19 -5.25 12.98 -30.58
C ARG A 19 -5.98 13.94 -29.65
N HIS A 20 -6.85 14.80 -30.18
CA HIS A 20 -7.64 15.75 -29.39
C HIS A 20 -8.64 15.06 -28.44
N LYS A 21 -9.28 13.97 -28.87
CA LYS A 21 -10.14 13.15 -28.00
C LYS A 21 -9.34 12.47 -26.88
N ARG A 22 -8.15 11.97 -27.20
CA ARG A 22 -7.24 11.33 -26.23
C ARG A 22 -6.70 12.33 -25.21
N ASP A 23 -6.35 13.55 -25.65
CA ASP A 23 -5.86 14.61 -24.76
C ASP A 23 -6.99 15.14 -23.87
N LYS A 24 -8.21 15.28 -24.38
CA LYS A 24 -9.40 15.61 -23.57
C LYS A 24 -9.73 14.53 -22.52
N ALA A 25 -9.68 13.26 -22.90
CA ALA A 25 -9.92 12.17 -21.97
C ALA A 25 -8.88 12.16 -20.84
N ARG A 26 -7.58 12.36 -21.18
CA ARG A 26 -6.50 12.46 -20.20
C ARG A 26 -6.65 13.65 -19.23
N THR A 27 -7.01 14.82 -19.77
CA THR A 27 -7.25 16.02 -18.93
C THR A 27 -8.47 15.88 -18.02
N GLU A 28 -9.52 15.22 -18.49
CA GLU A 28 -10.72 14.98 -17.70
C GLU A 28 -10.50 13.94 -16.59
N GLU A 29 -9.72 12.92 -16.90
CA GLU A 29 -9.28 11.91 -15.91
C GLU A 29 -8.34 12.50 -14.87
N ALA A 30 -7.36 13.31 -15.29
CA ALA A 30 -6.48 14.06 -14.39
C ALA A 30 -7.27 15.02 -13.49
N ARG A 31 -8.29 15.71 -14.05
CA ARG A 31 -9.17 16.59 -13.28
C ARG A 31 -10.03 15.84 -12.27
N LYS A 32 -10.58 14.68 -12.63
CA LYS A 32 -11.33 13.82 -11.70
C LYS A 32 -10.44 13.31 -10.58
N ARG A 33 -9.20 12.89 -10.89
CA ARG A 33 -8.21 12.47 -9.89
C ARG A 33 -7.81 13.61 -8.97
N ALA A 34 -7.58 14.81 -9.50
CA ALA A 34 -7.26 16.00 -8.71
C ALA A 34 -8.42 16.37 -7.76
N GLN A 35 -9.67 16.37 -8.26
CA GLN A 35 -10.85 16.64 -7.43
C GLN A 35 -11.09 15.57 -6.35
N ALA A 36 -10.83 14.29 -6.65
CA ALA A 36 -10.92 13.22 -5.68
C ALA A 36 -9.84 13.37 -4.59
N SER A 37 -8.62 13.72 -4.99
CA SER A 37 -7.50 14.00 -4.07
C SER A 37 -7.79 15.22 -3.18
N GLU A 38 -8.34 16.30 -3.76
CA GLU A 38 -8.70 17.53 -3.03
C GLU A 38 -9.81 17.27 -2.00
N ARG A 39 -10.87 16.54 -2.38
CA ARG A 39 -11.92 16.10 -1.44
C ARG A 39 -11.39 15.20 -0.33
N MET A 40 -10.47 14.29 -0.65
CA MET A 40 -9.84 13.42 0.34
C MET A 40 -8.94 14.21 1.28
N ALA A 41 -8.18 15.20 0.79
CA ALA A 41 -7.37 16.08 1.62
C ALA A 41 -8.24 16.97 2.53
N GLU A 42 -9.40 17.40 2.06
CA GLU A 42 -10.39 18.17 2.83
C GLU A 42 -11.01 17.30 3.95
N ILE A 43 -11.40 16.07 3.63
CA ILE A 43 -11.87 15.07 4.59
C ILE A 43 -10.74 14.76 5.59
N GLY A 44 -9.49 14.56 5.14
CA GLY A 44 -8.35 14.28 6.00
C GLY A 44 -8.02 15.40 7.01
N ASN A 45 -8.17 16.65 6.60
CA ASN A 45 -7.98 17.79 7.51
C ASN A 45 -9.08 17.90 8.58
N MET A 46 -10.34 17.60 8.23
CA MET A 46 -11.46 17.58 9.17
C MET A 46 -11.42 16.37 10.10
N THR A 47 -10.92 15.22 9.60
CA THR A 47 -10.94 13.96 10.34
C THR A 47 -9.75 13.79 11.29
N SER A 48 -8.67 14.56 11.17
CA SER A 48 -7.52 14.43 12.08
C SER A 48 -7.91 14.71 13.55
N GLY A 49 -8.74 15.70 13.81
CA GLY A 49 -9.33 15.95 15.14
C GLY A 49 -10.31 14.85 15.55
N LEU A 50 -11.23 14.49 14.66
CA LEU A 50 -12.24 13.46 14.91
C LEU A 50 -11.61 12.08 15.16
N ALA A 51 -10.49 11.77 14.52
CA ALA A 51 -9.80 10.51 14.72
C ALA A 51 -9.16 10.40 16.10
N HIS A 52 -8.58 11.47 16.63
CA HIS A 52 -8.14 11.50 18.02
C HIS A 52 -9.31 11.26 18.99
N GLU A 53 -10.47 11.86 18.68
CA GLU A 53 -11.70 11.67 19.47
C GLU A 53 -12.28 10.26 19.34
N ILE A 54 -12.06 9.55 18.22
CA ILE A 54 -12.47 8.14 18.04
C ILE A 54 -11.44 7.18 18.64
N LYS A 55 -10.14 7.45 18.53
CA LYS A 55 -9.08 6.62 19.13
C LYS A 55 -9.22 6.51 20.65
N ASN A 56 -9.58 7.61 21.30
CA ASN A 56 -9.74 7.65 22.75
C ASN A 56 -10.78 6.65 23.26
N PRO A 57 -12.05 6.63 22.81
CA PRO A 57 -13.02 5.64 23.27
C PRO A 57 -12.64 4.20 22.86
N LEU A 58 -12.03 4.00 21.68
CA LEU A 58 -11.55 2.67 21.31
C LEU A 58 -10.47 2.17 22.25
N SER A 59 -9.51 3.01 22.64
CA SER A 59 -8.47 2.67 23.63
C SER A 59 -9.09 2.35 24.98
N THR A 60 -10.09 3.12 25.40
CA THR A 60 -10.81 2.89 26.67
C THR A 60 -11.58 1.56 26.64
N ILE A 61 -12.25 1.22 25.54
CA ILE A 61 -12.97 -0.05 25.38
C ILE A 61 -11.97 -1.22 25.41
N GLY A 62 -10.85 -1.12 24.70
CA GLY A 62 -9.79 -2.14 24.70
C GLY A 62 -9.22 -2.38 26.10
N LEU A 63 -8.88 -1.32 26.82
CA LEU A 63 -8.37 -1.40 28.19
C LEU A 63 -9.40 -2.04 29.14
N ASN A 64 -10.67 -1.61 29.09
CA ASN A 64 -11.71 -2.20 29.92
C ASN A 64 -11.94 -3.68 29.61
N ALA A 65 -11.86 -4.09 28.35
CA ALA A 65 -11.96 -5.50 27.98
C ALA A 65 -10.80 -6.32 28.54
N GLN A 66 -9.60 -5.76 28.59
CA GLN A 66 -8.42 -6.39 29.19
C GLN A 66 -8.57 -6.51 30.71
N LEU A 67 -8.93 -5.43 31.41
CA LEU A 67 -9.15 -5.43 32.85
C LEU A 67 -10.24 -6.43 33.26
N LEU A 68 -11.34 -6.48 32.50
CA LEU A 68 -12.40 -7.48 32.72
C LEU A 68 -11.90 -8.92 32.50
N ALA A 69 -10.95 -9.15 31.61
CA ALA A 69 -10.38 -10.48 31.41
C ALA A 69 -9.49 -10.88 32.60
N GLU A 70 -8.71 -9.93 33.16
CA GLU A 70 -7.90 -10.11 34.38
C GLU A 70 -8.80 -10.36 35.61
N ASP A 71 -9.84 -9.54 35.81
CA ASP A 71 -10.79 -9.71 36.93
C ASP A 71 -11.49 -11.08 36.91
N ILE A 72 -11.79 -11.62 35.72
CA ILE A 72 -12.45 -12.91 35.55
C ILE A 72 -11.54 -14.08 35.93
N GLU A 73 -10.23 -13.97 35.71
CA GLU A 73 -9.27 -14.99 36.12
C GLU A 73 -9.25 -15.14 37.67
N GLU A 74 -9.48 -14.05 38.39
CA GLU A 74 -9.52 -14.01 39.86
C GLU A 74 -10.88 -14.42 40.47
N LEU A 75 -11.96 -14.47 39.67
CA LEU A 75 -13.29 -14.83 40.16
C LEU A 75 -13.40 -16.31 40.57
N GLU A 76 -14.06 -16.61 41.66
CA GLU A 76 -14.50 -17.97 42.04
C GLU A 76 -15.71 -18.39 41.16
N ALA A 77 -15.47 -18.73 39.90
CA ALA A 77 -16.50 -19.16 38.94
C ALA A 77 -16.10 -20.49 38.27
N PRO A 78 -17.08 -21.27 37.77
CA PRO A 78 -16.78 -22.48 37.00
C PRO A 78 -15.85 -22.19 35.83
N GLU A 79 -14.80 -22.98 35.64
CA GLU A 79 -13.79 -22.81 34.58
C GLU A 79 -14.39 -22.68 33.19
N SER A 80 -15.46 -23.45 32.93
CA SER A 80 -16.19 -23.38 31.66
C SER A 80 -16.77 -22.00 31.32
N ASP A 81 -17.14 -21.23 32.36
CA ASP A 81 -17.73 -19.91 32.18
C ASP A 81 -16.64 -18.84 32.05
N LYS A 82 -15.55 -18.97 32.82
CA LYS A 82 -14.34 -18.14 32.63
C LYS A 82 -13.84 -18.22 31.20
N VAL A 83 -13.62 -19.43 30.68
CA VAL A 83 -13.16 -19.65 29.28
C VAL A 83 -14.09 -18.99 28.26
N LYS A 84 -15.42 -19.11 28.44
CA LYS A 84 -16.38 -18.49 27.53
C LYS A 84 -16.29 -16.95 27.54
N ILE A 85 -16.18 -16.36 28.73
CA ILE A 85 -16.14 -14.90 28.88
C ILE A 85 -14.81 -14.36 28.37
N THR A 86 -13.67 -14.96 28.73
CA THR A 86 -12.34 -14.59 28.22
C THR A 86 -12.26 -14.67 26.71
N LYS A 87 -12.86 -15.72 26.11
CA LYS A 87 -12.94 -15.82 24.63
C LYS A 87 -13.74 -14.67 23.99
N ARG A 88 -14.84 -14.24 24.62
CA ARG A 88 -15.64 -13.10 24.15
C ARG A 88 -14.89 -11.77 24.29
N LEU A 89 -14.23 -11.56 25.41
CA LEU A 89 -13.40 -10.38 25.64
C LEU A 89 -12.23 -10.31 24.66
N GLY A 90 -11.54 -11.42 24.42
CA GLY A 90 -10.50 -11.51 23.41
C GLY A 90 -11.02 -11.22 21.98
N SER A 91 -12.28 -11.59 21.68
CA SER A 91 -12.90 -11.22 20.40
C SER A 91 -13.22 -9.74 20.33
N LEU A 92 -13.65 -9.12 21.41
CA LEU A 92 -13.90 -7.68 21.51
C LEU A 92 -12.59 -6.90 21.35
N SER A 93 -11.53 -7.29 22.05
CA SER A 93 -10.21 -6.66 21.94
C SER A 93 -9.67 -6.70 20.51
N ARG A 94 -9.78 -7.85 19.82
CA ARG A 94 -9.38 -7.96 18.39
C ARG A 94 -10.18 -7.03 17.49
N GLU A 95 -11.48 -6.86 17.71
CA GLU A 95 -12.30 -5.97 16.88
C GLU A 95 -11.96 -4.49 17.15
N VAL A 96 -11.64 -4.12 18.39
CA VAL A 96 -11.17 -2.78 18.75
C VAL A 96 -9.84 -2.47 18.05
N GLU A 97 -8.85 -3.38 18.09
CA GLU A 97 -7.59 -3.21 17.41
C GLU A 97 -7.77 -3.14 15.88
N ARG A 98 -8.68 -3.93 15.34
CA ARG A 98 -9.05 -3.85 13.92
C ARG A 98 -9.61 -2.48 13.55
N LEU A 99 -10.52 -1.93 14.36
CA LEU A 99 -11.08 -0.59 14.13
C LEU A 99 -10.03 0.52 14.23
N ARG A 100 -9.08 0.40 15.16
CA ARG A 100 -7.92 1.31 15.24
C ARG A 100 -7.10 1.26 13.96
N GLY A 101 -6.76 0.07 13.49
CA GLY A 101 -6.02 -0.11 12.24
C GLY A 101 -6.73 0.53 11.03
N ILE A 102 -8.05 0.32 10.89
CA ILE A 102 -8.86 0.94 9.84
C ILE A 102 -8.80 2.47 9.91
N LEU A 103 -8.91 3.02 11.12
CA LEU A 103 -8.86 4.46 11.33
C LEU A 103 -7.47 5.04 11.03
N ASP A 104 -6.40 4.35 11.42
CA ASP A 104 -5.02 4.76 11.12
C ASP A 104 -4.74 4.75 9.63
N ASP A 105 -5.11 3.68 8.93
CA ASP A 105 -5.01 3.57 7.46
C ASP A 105 -5.76 4.70 6.76
N PHE A 106 -6.98 5.00 7.23
CA PHE A 106 -7.80 6.07 6.68
C PHE A 106 -7.16 7.45 6.87
N LEU A 107 -6.67 7.75 8.09
CA LEU A 107 -6.00 9.01 8.38
C LEU A 107 -4.75 9.22 7.56
N GLN A 108 -3.98 8.16 7.39
CA GLN A 108 -2.77 8.15 6.61
C GLN A 108 -3.07 8.37 5.12
N PHE A 109 -4.13 7.72 4.62
CA PHE A 109 -4.58 7.90 3.24
C PHE A 109 -5.18 9.30 3.01
N ALA A 110 -6.01 9.81 3.92
CA ALA A 110 -6.72 11.08 3.77
C ALA A 110 -5.91 12.31 4.23
N GLY A 111 -4.94 12.14 5.13
CA GLY A 111 -4.14 13.21 5.70
C GLY A 111 -3.21 13.90 4.69
N ARG A 112 -2.76 15.13 5.02
CA ARG A 112 -1.70 15.79 4.25
C ARG A 112 -0.36 15.11 4.51
N MET A 113 0.24 14.56 3.47
CA MET A 113 1.58 13.99 3.55
C MET A 113 2.61 15.12 3.52
N LYS A 114 3.36 15.28 4.61
CA LYS A 114 4.50 16.21 4.66
C LYS A 114 5.76 15.37 4.55
N LEU A 115 6.48 15.49 3.44
CA LEU A 115 7.71 14.76 3.23
C LEU A 115 8.88 15.47 3.91
N HIS A 116 9.68 14.69 4.60
CA HIS A 116 10.99 15.07 5.14
C HIS A 116 12.06 14.32 4.34
N LYS A 117 12.33 14.82 3.12
CA LYS A 117 13.28 14.17 2.21
C LYS A 117 14.71 14.44 2.64
N GLU A 118 15.52 13.40 2.59
CA GLU A 118 16.97 13.44 2.83
C GLU A 118 17.67 12.48 1.86
N ASP A 119 18.97 12.66 1.68
CA ASP A 119 19.77 11.78 0.83
C ASP A 119 20.10 10.50 1.61
N VAL A 120 19.52 9.40 1.19
CA VAL A 120 19.68 8.10 1.85
C VAL A 120 20.12 7.01 0.86
N ASP A 121 20.96 6.11 1.32
CA ASP A 121 21.26 4.89 0.58
C ASP A 121 20.09 3.90 0.72
N LEU A 122 19.39 3.64 -0.38
CA LEU A 122 18.23 2.74 -0.41
C LEU A 122 18.57 1.32 0.07
N ARG A 123 19.82 0.88 -0.06
CA ARG A 123 20.25 -0.44 0.44
C ARG A 123 20.15 -0.51 1.97
N VAL A 124 20.48 0.59 2.66
CA VAL A 124 20.35 0.67 4.13
C VAL A 124 18.89 0.63 4.53
N VAL A 125 18.05 1.40 3.85
CA VAL A 125 16.59 1.44 4.10
C VAL A 125 15.96 0.07 3.93
N LEU A 126 16.35 -0.67 2.87
CA LEU A 126 15.83 -2.01 2.59
C LEU A 126 16.38 -3.06 3.56
N GLY A 127 17.66 -2.95 3.96
CA GLY A 127 18.26 -3.84 4.96
C GLY A 127 17.57 -3.74 6.32
N GLU A 128 17.31 -2.51 6.80
CA GLU A 128 16.57 -2.30 8.06
C GLU A 128 15.14 -2.84 7.99
N LEU A 129 14.53 -2.80 6.81
CA LEU A 129 13.19 -3.33 6.60
C LEU A 129 13.18 -4.86 6.54
N GLU A 130 14.20 -5.47 5.93
CA GLU A 130 14.39 -6.93 5.93
C GLU A 130 14.55 -7.44 7.36
N ASP A 131 15.48 -6.85 8.14
CA ASP A 131 15.71 -7.21 9.54
C ASP A 131 14.43 -7.13 10.37
N PHE A 132 13.62 -6.09 10.15
CA PHE A 132 12.35 -5.89 10.82
C PHE A 132 11.29 -6.93 10.44
N TYR A 133 11.23 -7.30 9.15
CA TYR A 133 10.14 -8.15 8.63
C TYR A 133 10.48 -9.63 8.62
N HIS A 134 11.75 -10.00 8.74
CA HIS A 134 12.21 -11.39 8.73
C HIS A 134 11.53 -12.29 9.77
N PRO A 135 11.38 -11.87 11.05
CA PRO A 135 10.68 -12.70 12.04
C PRO A 135 9.22 -13.00 11.68
N GLN A 136 8.55 -12.07 10.98
CA GLN A 136 7.18 -12.30 10.49
C GLN A 136 7.17 -13.37 9.40
N CYS A 137 8.12 -13.32 8.47
CA CYS A 137 8.27 -14.33 7.43
C CYS A 137 8.53 -15.71 8.02
N ASP A 138 9.43 -15.82 9.01
CA ASP A 138 9.73 -17.07 9.70
C ASP A 138 8.49 -17.66 10.39
N SER A 139 7.68 -16.83 11.03
CA SER A 139 6.45 -17.28 11.71
C SER A 139 5.38 -17.83 10.75
N GLU A 140 5.45 -17.49 9.46
CA GLU A 140 4.50 -17.89 8.40
C GLU A 140 5.10 -18.88 7.40
N ASP A 141 6.31 -19.41 7.68
CA ASP A 141 7.07 -20.31 6.81
C ASP A 141 7.33 -19.71 5.41
N VAL A 142 7.61 -18.40 5.34
CA VAL A 142 7.92 -17.67 4.13
C VAL A 142 9.43 -17.47 4.00
N VAL A 143 10.01 -17.84 2.86
CA VAL A 143 11.42 -17.60 2.56
C VAL A 143 11.58 -16.18 2.03
N LEU A 144 12.13 -15.28 2.85
CA LEU A 144 12.49 -13.91 2.43
C LEU A 144 13.88 -13.91 1.80
N ARG A 145 13.98 -13.35 0.61
CA ARG A 145 15.26 -13.16 -0.11
C ARG A 145 15.48 -11.69 -0.40
N MET A 146 16.71 -11.23 -0.35
CA MET A 146 17.09 -9.88 -0.73
C MET A 146 18.18 -9.87 -1.80
N GLN A 147 18.01 -9.02 -2.82
CA GLN A 147 18.99 -8.80 -3.88
C GLN A 147 19.24 -7.30 -4.05
N LEU A 148 20.42 -6.86 -3.66
CA LEU A 148 20.85 -5.47 -3.72
C LEU A 148 22.08 -5.33 -4.61
N PRO A 149 22.30 -4.17 -5.28
CA PRO A 149 23.53 -3.89 -5.99
C PRO A 149 24.71 -3.70 -5.02
N ASP A 150 25.94 -3.96 -5.48
CA ASP A 150 27.15 -3.83 -4.67
C ASP A 150 27.53 -2.37 -4.36
N HIS A 151 27.03 -1.42 -5.15
CA HIS A 151 27.30 0.01 -4.99
C HIS A 151 26.15 0.76 -4.30
N PRO A 152 26.42 1.85 -3.58
CA PRO A 152 25.38 2.67 -2.98
C PRO A 152 24.39 3.22 -4.01
N VAL A 153 23.10 3.19 -3.66
CA VAL A 153 22.02 3.76 -4.46
C VAL A 153 21.38 4.88 -3.66
N THR A 154 21.88 6.10 -3.84
CA THR A 154 21.42 7.27 -3.09
C THR A 154 20.24 7.93 -3.78
N ALA A 155 19.14 8.12 -3.04
CA ALA A 155 17.94 8.81 -3.49
C ALA A 155 17.52 9.90 -2.47
N HIS A 156 16.90 10.98 -2.94
CA HIS A 156 16.37 12.05 -2.10
C HIS A 156 14.92 11.76 -1.70
N VAL A 157 14.74 11.02 -0.61
CA VAL A 157 13.46 10.47 -0.20
C VAL A 157 13.22 10.64 1.30
N ASP A 158 11.94 10.55 1.70
CA ASP A 158 11.55 10.34 3.09
C ASP A 158 11.64 8.84 3.39
N ALA A 159 12.67 8.44 4.12
CA ALA A 159 12.95 7.04 4.44
C ALA A 159 11.81 6.38 5.22
N SER A 160 11.12 7.11 6.10
CA SER A 160 10.02 6.59 6.91
C SER A 160 8.80 6.25 6.05
N LEU A 161 8.40 7.18 5.18
CA LEU A 161 7.29 6.96 4.25
C LEU A 161 7.62 5.88 3.21
N LEU A 162 8.86 5.85 2.73
CA LEU A 162 9.28 4.80 1.79
C LEU A 162 9.24 3.41 2.45
N LYS A 163 9.77 3.26 3.67
CA LYS A 163 9.65 2.01 4.44
C LYS A 163 8.21 1.57 4.61
N GLN A 164 7.32 2.51 4.90
CA GLN A 164 5.91 2.24 5.02
C GLN A 164 5.29 1.74 3.71
N ALA A 165 5.60 2.37 2.57
CA ALA A 165 5.13 1.93 1.26
C ALA A 165 5.58 0.48 0.98
N ILE A 166 6.84 0.17 1.25
CA ILE A 166 7.40 -1.16 1.04
C ILE A 166 6.79 -2.17 2.01
N LEU A 167 6.62 -1.82 3.29
CA LEU A 167 5.96 -2.68 4.29
C LEU A 167 4.53 -3.05 3.88
N ASN A 168 3.76 -2.11 3.35
CA ASN A 168 2.42 -2.38 2.81
C ASN A 168 2.46 -3.43 1.68
N LEU A 169 3.48 -3.37 0.82
CA LEU A 169 3.66 -4.36 -0.24
C LEU A 169 4.08 -5.72 0.30
N LEU A 170 5.01 -5.76 1.27
CA LEU A 170 5.44 -7.00 1.93
C LEU A 170 4.27 -7.71 2.62
N ILE A 171 3.44 -6.98 3.37
CA ILE A 171 2.22 -7.50 4.00
C ILE A 171 1.24 -8.04 2.94
N ASN A 172 1.10 -7.35 1.80
CA ASN A 172 0.24 -7.81 0.72
C ASN A 172 0.77 -9.09 0.08
N ALA A 173 2.06 -9.16 -0.18
CA ALA A 173 2.76 -10.32 -0.73
C ALA A 173 2.65 -11.53 0.20
N THR A 174 2.96 -11.37 1.49
CA THR A 174 2.85 -12.46 2.49
C THR A 174 1.44 -13.04 2.55
N HIS A 175 0.41 -12.19 2.48
CA HIS A 175 -0.96 -12.70 2.40
C HIS A 175 -1.27 -13.42 1.07
N ALA A 176 -0.68 -12.98 -0.05
CA ALA A 176 -0.95 -13.57 -1.36
C ALA A 176 -0.36 -14.99 -1.49
N ILE A 177 0.74 -15.26 -0.78
CA ILE A 177 1.46 -16.54 -0.83
C ILE A 177 1.00 -17.56 0.21
N GLN A 178 0.08 -17.21 1.11
CA GLN A 178 -0.33 -18.11 2.22
C GLN A 178 -0.83 -19.47 1.75
N GLU A 179 -1.58 -19.51 0.66
CA GLU A 179 -2.15 -20.72 0.07
C GLU A 179 -1.25 -21.34 -1.02
N SER A 180 -0.06 -20.75 -1.27
CA SER A 180 0.86 -21.22 -2.31
C SER A 180 1.70 -22.41 -1.82
N THR A 181 2.04 -23.31 -2.74
CA THR A 181 2.94 -24.44 -2.47
C THR A 181 4.37 -23.99 -2.23
N THR A 182 4.79 -22.94 -2.92
CA THR A 182 6.10 -22.29 -2.74
C THR A 182 5.86 -20.93 -2.12
N LYS A 183 6.42 -20.70 -0.93
CA LYS A 183 6.25 -19.45 -0.18
C LYS A 183 7.54 -18.65 -0.23
N GLU A 184 7.78 -17.98 -1.34
CA GLU A 184 8.96 -17.10 -1.51
C GLU A 184 8.54 -15.64 -1.69
N LEU A 185 9.26 -14.76 -1.01
CA LEU A 185 9.14 -13.33 -1.07
C LEU A 185 10.52 -12.74 -1.34
N MET A 186 10.67 -11.89 -2.34
CA MET A 186 11.95 -11.27 -2.69
C MET A 186 11.85 -9.76 -2.70
N ILE A 187 12.80 -9.10 -2.06
CA ILE A 187 13.07 -7.67 -2.19
C ILE A 187 14.25 -7.52 -3.15
N ARG A 188 14.08 -6.81 -4.25
CA ARG A 188 15.16 -6.56 -5.19
C ARG A 188 15.26 -5.08 -5.49
N LEU A 189 16.48 -4.54 -5.45
CA LEU A 189 16.78 -3.16 -5.82
C LEU A 189 17.55 -3.15 -7.14
N GLU A 190 17.00 -2.43 -8.12
CA GLU A 190 17.68 -2.13 -9.37
C GLU A 190 17.73 -0.62 -9.56
N CYS A 191 18.71 -0.12 -10.29
CA CYS A 191 18.80 1.29 -10.65
C CYS A 191 19.37 1.47 -12.05
N ASP A 192 18.94 2.55 -12.69
CA ASP A 192 19.60 3.09 -13.87
C ASP A 192 20.05 4.53 -13.59
N ALA A 193 20.39 5.31 -14.62
CA ALA A 193 20.89 6.68 -14.48
C ALA A 193 19.85 7.66 -13.87
N ASN A 194 18.55 7.36 -13.96
CA ASN A 194 17.47 8.29 -13.63
C ASN A 194 16.63 7.86 -12.42
N GLU A 195 16.47 6.57 -12.21
CA GLU A 195 15.57 6.06 -11.18
C GLU A 195 16.08 4.78 -10.51
N ALA A 196 15.69 4.57 -9.26
CA ALA A 196 15.78 3.31 -8.56
C ALA A 196 14.44 2.61 -8.61
N ARG A 197 14.45 1.29 -8.80
CA ARG A 197 13.30 0.39 -8.83
C ARG A 197 13.42 -0.61 -7.71
N ILE A 198 12.46 -0.54 -6.79
CA ILE A 198 12.34 -1.46 -5.67
C ILE A 198 11.26 -2.46 -6.01
N HIS A 199 11.64 -3.71 -6.22
CA HIS A 199 10.76 -4.81 -6.55
C HIS A 199 10.39 -5.59 -5.29
N ILE A 200 9.10 -5.85 -5.13
CA ILE A 200 8.55 -6.78 -4.15
C ILE A 200 7.87 -7.89 -4.91
N ILE A 201 8.55 -9.05 -4.94
CA ILE A 201 8.17 -10.19 -5.77
C ILE A 201 7.63 -11.29 -4.88
N ASP A 202 6.44 -11.77 -5.15
CA ASP A 202 5.79 -12.86 -4.44
C ASP A 202 5.48 -14.05 -5.37
N THR A 203 5.44 -15.24 -4.81
CA THR A 203 5.02 -16.48 -5.47
C THR A 203 3.55 -16.82 -5.18
N GLY A 204 2.73 -15.78 -5.00
CA GLY A 204 1.34 -15.90 -4.60
C GLY A 204 0.39 -16.28 -5.74
N LYS A 205 -0.90 -16.12 -5.46
CA LYS A 205 -1.97 -16.44 -6.42
C LYS A 205 -2.02 -15.55 -7.66
N GLY A 206 -1.27 -14.45 -7.68
CA GLY A 206 -1.31 -13.46 -8.75
C GLY A 206 -2.60 -12.65 -8.79
N ILE A 207 -2.71 -11.78 -9.81
CA ILE A 207 -3.80 -10.82 -10.00
C ILE A 207 -4.31 -10.94 -11.43
N GLU A 208 -5.61 -10.99 -11.61
CA GLU A 208 -6.27 -10.98 -12.92
C GLU A 208 -6.02 -9.65 -13.64
N GLU A 209 -5.78 -9.69 -14.95
CA GLU A 209 -5.42 -8.52 -15.76
C GLU A 209 -6.46 -7.39 -15.66
N GLU A 210 -7.74 -7.75 -15.64
CA GLU A 210 -8.84 -6.80 -15.51
C GLU A 210 -8.81 -6.05 -14.18
N ARG A 211 -8.27 -6.67 -13.12
CA ARG A 211 -8.21 -6.11 -11.77
C ARG A 211 -6.96 -5.28 -11.50
N ILE A 212 -5.92 -5.36 -12.33
CA ILE A 212 -4.64 -4.65 -12.12
C ILE A 212 -4.85 -3.15 -11.94
N ASN A 213 -5.76 -2.54 -12.70
CA ASN A 213 -6.05 -1.12 -12.57
C ASN A 213 -6.92 -0.79 -11.34
N GLU A 214 -7.72 -1.75 -10.86
CA GLU A 214 -8.66 -1.55 -9.76
C GLU A 214 -7.99 -1.64 -8.39
N ILE A 215 -6.91 -2.44 -8.26
CA ILE A 215 -6.24 -2.67 -6.96
C ILE A 215 -5.66 -1.41 -6.32
N PHE A 216 -5.43 -0.35 -7.11
CA PHE A 216 -4.96 0.96 -6.64
C PHE A 216 -6.11 1.91 -6.28
N HIS A 217 -7.37 1.52 -6.49
CA HIS A 217 -8.51 2.33 -6.06
C HIS A 217 -8.76 2.12 -4.55
N PRO A 218 -9.10 3.20 -3.82
CA PRO A 218 -9.42 3.10 -2.39
C PRO A 218 -10.58 2.12 -2.13
N TYR A 219 -10.50 1.42 -1.00
CA TYR A 219 -11.50 0.44 -0.54
C TYR A 219 -11.65 -0.81 -1.41
N VAL A 220 -10.80 -1.02 -2.41
CA VAL A 220 -10.73 -2.27 -3.17
C VAL A 220 -9.86 -3.26 -2.40
N SER A 221 -10.47 -4.31 -1.89
CA SER A 221 -9.77 -5.39 -1.18
C SER A 221 -10.41 -6.73 -1.47
N SER A 222 -9.60 -7.74 -1.75
CA SER A 222 -10.03 -9.14 -1.82
C SER A 222 -9.93 -9.87 -0.47
N LYS A 223 -9.40 -9.19 0.57
CA LYS A 223 -9.14 -9.76 1.89
C LYS A 223 -10.32 -9.52 2.81
N ARG A 224 -10.73 -10.53 3.59
CA ARG A 224 -11.67 -10.34 4.70
C ARG A 224 -11.02 -9.43 5.76
N GLY A 225 -11.61 -8.25 5.98
CA GLY A 225 -11.12 -7.29 6.98
C GLY A 225 -10.01 -6.36 6.52
N GLY A 226 -9.55 -6.45 5.27
CA GLY A 226 -8.61 -5.48 4.70
C GLY A 226 -9.30 -4.15 4.39
N THR A 227 -8.64 -3.03 4.69
CA THR A 227 -9.15 -1.68 4.47
C THR A 227 -9.21 -1.28 2.99
N GLY A 228 -8.38 -1.92 2.14
CA GLY A 228 -8.19 -1.54 0.75
C GLY A 228 -7.49 -0.18 0.58
N LEU A 229 -6.78 0.30 1.61
CA LEU A 229 -6.07 1.59 1.59
C LEU A 229 -4.55 1.45 1.44
N GLY A 230 -3.98 0.27 1.68
CA GLY A 230 -2.53 0.07 1.62
C GLY A 230 -1.91 0.36 0.25
N LEU A 231 -2.44 -0.22 -0.84
CA LEU A 231 -1.95 0.03 -2.20
C LEU A 231 -2.18 1.47 -2.68
N PRO A 232 -3.36 2.09 -2.49
CA PRO A 232 -3.55 3.52 -2.73
C PRO A 232 -2.57 4.41 -1.97
N THR A 233 -2.28 4.09 -0.70
CA THR A 233 -1.29 4.81 0.12
C THR A 233 0.12 4.66 -0.45
N THR A 234 0.51 3.43 -0.84
CA THR A 234 1.80 3.16 -1.50
C THR A 234 1.95 3.95 -2.80
N MET A 235 0.90 3.97 -3.64
CA MET A 235 0.90 4.74 -4.88
C MET A 235 1.07 6.24 -4.60
N ARG A 236 0.38 6.78 -3.61
CA ARG A 236 0.49 8.18 -3.20
C ARG A 236 1.89 8.49 -2.69
N ILE A 237 2.47 7.65 -1.83
CA ILE A 237 3.85 7.83 -1.35
C ILE A 237 4.83 7.90 -2.52
N ALA A 238 4.75 6.98 -3.49
CA ALA A 238 5.61 7.01 -4.66
C ALA A 238 5.46 8.30 -5.47
N GLN A 239 4.22 8.76 -5.70
CA GLN A 239 3.91 10.00 -6.43
C GLN A 239 4.42 11.25 -5.71
N GLU A 240 4.29 11.36 -4.40
CA GLU A 240 4.80 12.48 -3.60
C GLU A 240 6.34 12.52 -3.60
N HIS A 241 7.00 11.38 -3.81
CA HIS A 241 8.44 11.31 -4.06
C HIS A 241 8.84 11.67 -5.50
N GLY A 242 7.87 11.92 -6.38
CA GLY A 242 8.11 12.21 -7.81
C GLY A 242 8.28 10.95 -8.65
N GLY A 243 8.02 9.79 -8.08
CA GLY A 243 8.09 8.48 -8.71
C GLY A 243 6.71 7.90 -9.09
N HIS A 244 6.65 6.60 -9.19
CA HIS A 244 5.42 5.87 -9.52
C HIS A 244 5.50 4.42 -9.01
N ILE A 245 4.38 3.71 -9.09
CA ILE A 245 4.30 2.27 -8.82
C ILE A 245 3.74 1.56 -10.04
N THR A 246 4.30 0.38 -10.36
CA THR A 246 3.79 -0.53 -11.38
C THR A 246 3.66 -1.93 -10.81
N VAL A 247 2.93 -2.80 -11.51
CA VAL A 247 2.77 -4.20 -11.13
C VAL A 247 2.77 -5.08 -12.38
N ASN A 248 3.53 -6.17 -12.30
CA ASN A 248 3.51 -7.27 -13.25
C ASN A 248 2.98 -8.50 -12.50
N SER A 249 1.92 -9.11 -12.99
CA SER A 249 1.32 -10.26 -12.30
C SER A 249 0.74 -11.25 -13.28
N THR A 250 0.85 -12.51 -12.93
CA THR A 250 0.24 -13.61 -13.68
C THR A 250 -0.48 -14.53 -12.68
N VAL A 251 -1.75 -14.82 -12.96
CA VAL A 251 -2.55 -15.71 -12.10
C VAL A 251 -1.86 -17.05 -11.92
N GLY A 252 -1.70 -17.46 -10.66
CA GLY A 252 -1.03 -18.72 -10.28
C GLY A 252 0.50 -18.68 -10.30
N GLN A 253 1.14 -17.56 -10.67
CA GLN A 253 2.60 -17.42 -10.68
C GLN A 253 3.12 -16.39 -9.68
N GLY A 254 2.25 -15.47 -9.22
CA GLY A 254 2.61 -14.41 -8.28
C GLY A 254 2.57 -13.02 -8.89
N SER A 255 3.14 -12.06 -8.15
CA SER A 255 3.17 -10.66 -8.55
C SER A 255 4.54 -10.04 -8.29
N ASP A 256 4.90 -9.04 -9.08
CA ASP A 256 6.05 -8.17 -8.90
C ASP A 256 5.54 -6.72 -8.84
N PHE A 257 5.50 -6.16 -7.64
CA PHE A 257 5.21 -4.74 -7.41
C PHE A 257 6.49 -3.94 -7.43
N ILE A 258 6.54 -2.90 -8.24
CA ILE A 258 7.73 -2.11 -8.50
C ILE A 258 7.48 -0.66 -8.08
N VAL A 259 8.15 -0.22 -7.03
CA VAL A 259 8.17 1.18 -6.60
C VAL A 259 9.36 1.87 -7.24
N CYS A 260 9.09 2.85 -8.10
CA CYS A 260 10.09 3.65 -8.77
C CYS A 260 10.27 4.99 -8.04
N VAL A 261 11.50 5.34 -7.72
CA VAL A 261 11.85 6.65 -7.15
C VAL A 261 12.96 7.30 -7.97
N PRO A 262 12.88 8.62 -8.27
CA PRO A 262 13.91 9.29 -9.05
C PRO A 262 15.22 9.34 -8.26
N LEU A 263 16.34 9.07 -8.94
CA LEU A 263 17.68 9.36 -8.47
C LEU A 263 18.01 10.80 -8.83
N GLN A 264 18.69 11.51 -7.94
CA GLN A 264 19.23 12.83 -8.28
C GLN A 264 20.42 12.63 -9.22
N ALA A 265 20.42 13.38 -10.33
CA ALA A 265 21.53 13.45 -11.27
C ALA A 265 22.70 14.24 -10.65
#